data_161acf31dcc6aa8ac7545ccd49388ce4
#
_entry.id   161acf31dcc6aa8ac7545ccd49388ce4
#
_cell.length_a   1.000
_cell.length_b   1.000
_cell.length_c   1.000
_cell.angle_alpha   90.00
_cell.angle_beta   90.00
_cell.angle_gamma   90.00
#
_symmetry.space_group_name_H-M   'P 1'
#
loop_
_entity.id
_entity.type
_entity.pdbx_description
1 polymer ?
#
loop_
_entity_poly.entity_id
_entity_poly.type
_entity_poly.pdbx_seq_one_letter_code
_entity_poly.pdbx_strand_id
1 'polypeptide(L)'
;LILSPTRELCLQIASELRNYAKYLPKVNVVAVYGGASIEEQARSLKKGAQIIVATPGRMQDMIRRNFVDISHINYCVLDEADEMLNMGFYEDITAILSHTPQEKSTWLFSATMPNEVAKIARKFMRKPIEITVGTRNQATNTVQHEYYIVSGRHRYQALKRLADANPDIFSVVFCRTKRDTQAVAEKLIEDGYNAAAL
;
A
#
# COMPACT_ATOMS: atom_id res chain seq x y z
N LEU A 1 -6.05 7.97 12.62
CA LEU A 1 -6.13 7.76 11.17
C LEU A 1 -4.90 7.03 10.69
N ILE A 2 -5.08 6.01 9.84
CA ILE A 2 -4.01 5.28 9.18
C ILE A 2 -4.25 5.41 7.68
N LEU A 3 -3.26 5.85 6.91
CA LEU A 3 -3.29 5.91 5.44
C LEU A 3 -2.39 4.82 4.87
N SER A 4 -2.88 4.11 3.86
CA SER A 4 -2.16 3.04 3.14
C SER A 4 -2.42 3.13 1.64
N PRO A 5 -1.47 2.68 0.76
CA PRO A 5 -1.55 2.89 -0.68
C PRO A 5 -2.68 2.14 -1.36
N THR A 6 -2.98 0.92 -0.91
CA THR A 6 -3.88 0.01 -1.61
C THR A 6 -5.08 -0.40 -0.77
N ARG A 7 -6.14 -0.82 -1.46
CA ARG A 7 -7.33 -1.39 -0.84
C ARG A 7 -6.99 -2.64 -0.02
N GLU A 8 -6.15 -3.49 -0.58
CA GLU A 8 -5.75 -4.77 0.01
C GLU A 8 -5.04 -4.53 1.35
N LEU A 9 -4.04 -3.64 1.39
CA LEU A 9 -3.33 -3.29 2.60
C LEU A 9 -4.25 -2.60 3.62
N CYS A 10 -5.13 -1.70 3.17
CA CYS A 10 -6.14 -1.06 4.01
C CYS A 10 -7.03 -2.09 4.73
N LEU A 11 -7.51 -3.09 4.00
CA LEU A 11 -8.35 -4.17 4.56
C LEU A 11 -7.56 -5.08 5.50
N GLN A 12 -6.32 -5.41 5.16
CA GLN A 12 -5.44 -6.22 5.99
C GLN A 12 -5.16 -5.52 7.33
N ILE A 13 -4.73 -4.26 7.30
CA ILE A 13 -4.49 -3.47 8.51
C ILE A 13 -5.77 -3.37 9.36
N ALA A 14 -6.92 -3.08 8.74
CA ALA A 14 -8.18 -2.98 9.45
C ALA A 14 -8.59 -4.32 10.09
N SER A 15 -8.33 -5.46 9.44
CA SER A 15 -8.58 -6.79 9.96
C SER A 15 -7.72 -7.08 11.18
N GLU A 16 -6.42 -6.83 11.10
CA GLU A 16 -5.48 -7.04 12.21
C GLU A 16 -5.84 -6.17 13.42
N LEU A 17 -6.17 -4.90 13.18
CA LEU A 17 -6.58 -4.00 14.25
C LEU A 17 -7.89 -4.42 14.93
N ARG A 18 -8.84 -5.00 14.19
CA ARG A 18 -10.05 -5.60 14.79
C ARG A 18 -9.71 -6.81 15.65
N ASN A 19 -8.76 -7.65 15.21
CA ASN A 19 -8.27 -8.78 16.00
C ASN A 19 -7.64 -8.32 17.31
N TYR A 20 -6.77 -7.29 17.26
CA TYR A 20 -6.17 -6.71 18.48
C TYR A 20 -7.21 -6.03 19.39
N ALA A 21 -8.21 -5.38 18.79
CA ALA A 21 -9.27 -4.70 19.53
C ALA A 21 -10.40 -5.64 20.02
N LYS A 22 -10.33 -6.94 19.76
CA LYS A 22 -11.41 -7.91 20.03
C LYS A 22 -12.00 -7.82 21.44
N TYR A 23 -11.17 -7.51 22.42
CA TYR A 23 -11.57 -7.42 23.83
C TYR A 23 -11.74 -5.97 24.30
N LEU A 24 -11.75 -4.99 23.38
CA LEU A 24 -11.92 -3.57 23.66
C LEU A 24 -13.30 -3.10 23.13
N PRO A 25 -14.37 -3.20 23.94
CA PRO A 25 -15.76 -3.05 23.44
C PRO A 25 -16.09 -1.66 22.89
N LYS A 26 -15.24 -0.65 23.15
CA LYS A 26 -15.44 0.73 22.69
C LYS A 26 -14.57 1.10 21.48
N VAL A 27 -13.81 0.15 20.92
CA VAL A 27 -12.94 0.40 19.78
C VAL A 27 -13.58 -0.13 18.51
N ASN A 28 -14.01 0.79 17.64
CA ASN A 28 -14.54 0.48 16.33
C ASN A 28 -13.51 0.86 15.26
N VAL A 29 -13.13 -0.12 14.42
CA VAL A 29 -12.17 0.02 13.32
C VAL A 29 -12.93 0.05 12.00
N VAL A 30 -12.89 1.18 11.30
CA VAL A 30 -13.56 1.39 10.01
C VAL A 30 -12.54 1.47 8.88
N ALA A 31 -12.73 0.64 7.84
CA ALA A 31 -11.94 0.70 6.61
C ALA A 31 -12.64 1.59 5.57
N VAL A 32 -11.87 2.48 4.92
CA VAL A 32 -12.33 3.48 3.96
C VAL A 32 -11.48 3.40 2.68
N TYR A 33 -12.02 2.80 1.61
CA TYR A 33 -11.26 2.49 0.40
C TYR A 33 -12.12 2.56 -0.87
N GLY A 34 -11.48 2.71 -2.02
CA GLY A 34 -12.12 2.76 -3.33
C GLY A 34 -12.71 1.41 -3.77
N GLY A 35 -13.65 1.45 -4.72
CA GLY A 35 -14.24 0.25 -5.30
C GLY A 35 -15.32 -0.44 -4.45
N ALA A 36 -15.81 0.22 -3.40
CA ALA A 36 -16.94 -0.21 -2.58
C ALA A 36 -17.92 0.96 -2.38
N SER A 37 -19.15 0.67 -1.89
CA SER A 37 -20.18 1.68 -1.65
C SER A 37 -19.69 2.75 -0.67
N ILE A 38 -19.76 4.00 -1.08
CA ILE A 38 -19.38 5.14 -0.25
C ILE A 38 -20.41 5.37 0.86
N GLU A 39 -21.68 5.12 0.59
CA GLU A 39 -22.78 5.29 1.53
C GLU A 39 -22.68 4.31 2.71
N GLU A 40 -22.26 3.07 2.45
CA GLU A 40 -22.06 2.07 3.50
C GLU A 40 -20.87 2.43 4.39
N GLN A 41 -19.78 2.90 3.79
CA GLN A 41 -18.62 3.37 4.54
C GLN A 41 -18.98 4.63 5.36
N ALA A 42 -19.71 5.58 4.78
CA ALA A 42 -20.21 6.77 5.49
C ALA A 42 -21.12 6.41 6.67
N ARG A 43 -22.02 5.44 6.48
CA ARG A 43 -22.87 4.93 7.58
C ARG A 43 -22.05 4.29 8.70
N SER A 44 -20.99 3.57 8.33
CA SER A 44 -20.08 2.96 9.30
C SER A 44 -19.31 4.01 10.11
N LEU A 45 -18.83 5.07 9.45
CA LEU A 45 -18.17 6.21 10.12
C LEU A 45 -19.12 6.96 11.07
N LYS A 46 -20.38 7.17 10.66
CA LYS A 46 -21.41 7.84 11.49
C LYS A 46 -21.76 7.09 12.77
N LYS A 47 -21.56 5.77 12.82
CA LYS A 47 -21.72 4.97 14.05
C LYS A 47 -20.62 5.22 15.09
N GLY A 48 -19.60 5.98 14.71
CA GLY A 48 -18.40 6.24 15.49
C GLY A 48 -17.25 5.32 15.08
N ALA A 49 -16.05 5.91 14.89
CA ALA A 49 -14.83 5.19 14.56
C ALA A 49 -13.69 5.72 15.43
N GLN A 50 -13.12 4.87 16.27
CA GLN A 50 -11.92 5.20 17.04
C GLN A 50 -10.67 5.03 16.19
N ILE A 51 -10.70 4.11 15.22
CA ILE A 51 -9.62 3.90 14.25
C ILE A 51 -10.21 3.91 12.85
N ILE A 52 -9.65 4.74 11.98
CA ILE A 52 -9.97 4.77 10.56
C ILE A 52 -8.73 4.33 9.80
N VAL A 53 -8.86 3.30 8.97
CA VAL A 53 -7.82 2.87 8.02
C VAL A 53 -8.30 3.22 6.63
N ALA A 54 -7.51 3.98 5.84
CA ALA A 54 -8.01 4.51 4.59
C ALA A 54 -6.98 4.52 3.46
N THR A 55 -7.50 4.41 2.22
CA THR A 55 -6.74 4.83 1.04
C THR A 55 -6.91 6.33 0.79
N PRO A 56 -5.85 7.06 0.36
CA PRO A 56 -5.87 8.53 0.31
C PRO A 56 -7.03 9.10 -0.50
N GLY A 57 -7.23 8.67 -1.75
CA GLY A 57 -8.27 9.23 -2.61
C GLY A 57 -9.69 9.05 -2.06
N ARG A 58 -10.04 7.89 -1.47
CA ARG A 58 -11.35 7.67 -0.87
C ARG A 58 -11.51 8.49 0.43
N MET A 59 -10.47 8.62 1.23
CA MET A 59 -10.50 9.44 2.44
C MET A 59 -10.75 10.90 2.10
N GLN A 60 -10.08 11.42 1.08
CA GLN A 60 -10.28 12.78 0.57
C GLN A 60 -11.72 13.00 0.08
N ASP A 61 -12.31 12.02 -0.63
CA ASP A 61 -13.72 12.11 -1.07
C ASP A 61 -14.69 12.13 0.13
N MET A 62 -14.42 11.32 1.18
CA MET A 62 -15.22 11.34 2.42
C MET A 62 -15.17 12.70 3.13
N ILE A 63 -13.98 13.33 3.18
CA ILE A 63 -13.81 14.66 3.77
C ILE A 63 -14.57 15.71 2.96
N ARG A 64 -14.39 15.72 1.64
CA ARG A 64 -15.07 16.68 0.73
C ARG A 64 -16.58 16.60 0.81
N ARG A 65 -17.14 15.42 1.06
CA ARG A 65 -18.58 15.20 1.21
C ARG A 65 -19.08 15.38 2.64
N ASN A 66 -18.23 15.80 3.58
CA ASN A 66 -18.55 15.92 4.99
C ASN A 66 -19.09 14.63 5.64
N PHE A 67 -18.62 13.47 5.18
CA PHE A 67 -18.99 12.18 5.76
C PHE A 67 -18.13 11.81 6.97
N VAL A 68 -17.00 12.50 7.16
CA VAL A 68 -16.08 12.29 8.27
C VAL A 68 -15.45 13.62 8.69
N ASP A 69 -15.30 13.79 9.99
CA ASP A 69 -14.52 14.85 10.60
C ASP A 69 -13.27 14.25 11.25
N ILE A 70 -12.10 14.74 10.84
CA ILE A 70 -10.80 14.30 11.33
C ILE A 70 -10.05 15.40 12.09
N SER A 71 -10.74 16.48 12.43
CA SER A 71 -10.17 17.62 13.17
C SER A 71 -9.79 17.30 14.62
N HIS A 72 -10.18 16.12 15.13
CA HIS A 72 -9.96 15.71 16.52
C HIS A 72 -9.09 14.45 16.65
N ILE A 73 -8.43 14.00 15.58
CA ILE A 73 -7.55 12.82 15.66
C ILE A 73 -6.30 13.12 16.49
N ASN A 74 -5.87 12.14 17.30
CA ASN A 74 -4.67 12.24 18.12
C ASN A 74 -3.44 11.62 17.43
N TYR A 75 -3.67 10.64 16.56
CA TYR A 75 -2.62 9.87 15.88
C TYR A 75 -2.88 9.79 14.38
N CYS A 76 -1.84 9.99 13.59
CA CYS A 76 -1.84 9.75 12.15
C CYS A 76 -0.68 8.85 11.77
N VAL A 77 -0.97 7.78 11.04
CA VAL A 77 0.04 6.85 10.52
C VAL A 77 -0.01 6.90 9.01
N LEU A 78 1.16 7.07 8.40
CA LEU A 78 1.38 6.92 6.95
C LEU A 78 2.16 5.63 6.75
N ASP A 79 1.52 4.60 6.22
CA ASP A 79 2.15 3.31 5.96
C ASP A 79 2.44 3.14 4.47
N GLU A 80 3.62 2.62 4.13
CA GLU A 80 4.15 2.58 2.76
C GLU A 80 4.07 3.96 2.07
N ALA A 81 4.64 4.98 2.74
CA ALA A 81 4.52 6.36 2.28
C ALA A 81 5.15 6.60 0.90
N ASP A 82 6.26 5.94 0.57
CA ASP A 82 6.87 5.98 -0.74
C ASP A 82 5.97 5.39 -1.82
N GLU A 83 5.28 4.28 -1.53
CA GLU A 83 4.35 3.66 -2.48
C GLU A 83 3.12 4.54 -2.72
N MET A 84 2.57 5.18 -1.68
CA MET A 84 1.50 6.15 -1.86
C MET A 84 1.90 7.29 -2.81
N LEU A 85 3.16 7.75 -2.73
CA LEU A 85 3.68 8.80 -3.61
C LEU A 85 3.92 8.29 -5.03
N ASN A 86 4.44 7.08 -5.20
CA ASN A 86 4.60 6.42 -6.50
C ASN A 86 3.25 6.29 -7.23
N MET A 87 2.17 6.08 -6.48
CA MET A 87 0.80 6.05 -6.99
C MET A 87 0.18 7.43 -7.24
N GLY A 88 0.90 8.53 -6.97
CA GLY A 88 0.47 9.89 -7.23
C GLY A 88 -0.40 10.54 -6.13
N PHE A 89 -0.48 9.96 -4.93
CA PHE A 89 -1.32 10.46 -3.83
C PHE A 89 -0.72 11.63 -3.02
N TYR A 90 0.32 12.29 -3.52
CA TYR A 90 0.97 13.40 -2.79
C TYR A 90 -0.03 14.50 -2.39
N GLU A 91 -0.87 14.93 -3.32
CA GLU A 91 -1.84 16.00 -3.09
C GLU A 91 -2.95 15.56 -2.13
N ASP A 92 -3.46 14.34 -2.29
CA ASP A 92 -4.48 13.78 -1.40
C ASP A 92 -3.97 13.69 0.04
N ILE A 93 -2.75 13.16 0.23
CA ILE A 93 -2.14 13.05 1.57
C ILE A 93 -1.96 14.42 2.21
N THR A 94 -1.40 15.39 1.47
CA THR A 94 -1.18 16.74 2.00
C THR A 94 -2.49 17.44 2.33
N ALA A 95 -3.54 17.26 1.52
CA ALA A 95 -4.86 17.79 1.78
C ALA A 95 -5.49 17.15 3.03
N ILE A 96 -5.44 15.81 3.17
CA ILE A 96 -5.94 15.10 4.35
C ILE A 96 -5.22 15.59 5.61
N LEU A 97 -3.88 15.62 5.60
CA LEU A 97 -3.09 16.06 6.76
C LEU A 97 -3.35 17.51 7.15
N SER A 98 -3.74 18.36 6.20
CA SER A 98 -4.10 19.76 6.47
C SER A 98 -5.43 19.92 7.25
N HIS A 99 -6.30 18.90 7.21
CA HIS A 99 -7.55 18.87 7.99
C HIS A 99 -7.37 18.25 9.37
N THR A 100 -6.16 17.84 9.74
CA THR A 100 -5.87 17.19 11.02
C THR A 100 -5.22 18.19 12.01
N PRO A 101 -5.36 18.00 13.35
CA PRO A 101 -4.71 18.86 14.33
C PRO A 101 -3.19 18.92 14.15
N GLN A 102 -2.60 20.07 14.44
CA GLN A 102 -1.13 20.22 14.40
C GLN A 102 -0.43 19.47 15.54
N GLU A 103 -1.11 19.32 16.67
CA GLU A 103 -0.59 18.67 17.87
C GLU A 103 -0.60 17.15 17.82
N LYS A 104 -1.27 16.56 16.80
CA LYS A 104 -1.31 15.10 16.65
C LYS A 104 0.09 14.49 16.56
N SER A 105 0.23 13.26 17.04
CA SER A 105 1.40 12.43 16.77
C SER A 105 1.31 11.84 15.36
N THR A 106 2.37 12.02 14.58
CA THR A 106 2.44 11.46 13.21
C THR A 106 3.56 10.45 13.13
N TRP A 107 3.26 9.26 12.64
CA TRP A 107 4.20 8.18 12.36
C TRP A 107 4.23 7.92 10.87
N LEU A 108 5.44 7.76 10.32
CA LEU A 108 5.65 7.53 8.89
C LEU A 108 6.52 6.29 8.73
N PHE A 109 6.00 5.31 8.01
CA PHE A 109 6.69 4.08 7.64
C PHE A 109 6.90 4.08 6.13
N SER A 110 8.12 3.79 5.70
CA SER A 110 8.51 3.82 4.29
C SER A 110 9.74 2.95 4.07
N ALA A 111 9.77 2.20 2.99
CA ALA A 111 10.94 1.41 2.60
C ALA A 111 12.06 2.31 2.07
N THR A 112 11.70 3.42 1.41
CA THR A 112 12.62 4.40 0.84
C THR A 112 12.30 5.80 1.35
N MET A 113 13.24 6.74 1.24
CA MET A 113 13.04 8.13 1.67
C MET A 113 13.34 9.10 0.51
N PRO A 114 12.52 9.11 -0.56
CA PRO A 114 12.63 10.11 -1.60
C PRO A 114 12.31 11.52 -1.08
N ASN A 115 12.66 12.53 -1.87
CA ASN A 115 12.50 13.93 -1.46
C ASN A 115 11.06 14.31 -1.09
N GLU A 116 10.06 13.72 -1.75
CA GLU A 116 8.64 13.96 -1.51
C GLU A 116 8.22 13.42 -0.13
N VAL A 117 8.65 12.22 0.25
CA VAL A 117 8.41 11.65 1.59
C VAL A 117 9.06 12.53 2.65
N ALA A 118 10.31 12.94 2.43
CA ALA A 118 11.02 13.85 3.32
C ALA A 118 10.34 15.22 3.45
N LYS A 119 9.68 15.74 2.40
CA LYS A 119 8.89 16.98 2.44
C LYS A 119 7.65 16.81 3.33
N ILE A 120 6.92 15.69 3.19
CA ILE A 120 5.76 15.39 4.05
C ILE A 120 6.21 15.31 5.51
N ALA A 121 7.27 14.56 5.81
CA ALA A 121 7.78 14.45 7.17
C ALA A 121 8.13 15.82 7.77
N ARG A 122 8.87 16.66 7.04
CA ARG A 122 9.24 18.01 7.51
C ARG A 122 8.04 18.94 7.72
N LYS A 123 7.00 18.82 6.90
CA LYS A 123 5.82 19.70 6.95
C LYS A 123 4.83 19.30 8.05
N PHE A 124 4.64 18.01 8.28
CA PHE A 124 3.54 17.48 9.11
C PHE A 124 3.99 16.76 10.37
N MET A 125 5.28 16.50 10.56
CA MET A 125 5.81 15.88 11.79
C MET A 125 6.54 16.91 12.65
N ARG A 126 6.36 16.83 13.96
CA ARG A 126 7.01 17.72 14.93
C ARG A 126 8.22 17.01 15.54
N LYS A 127 9.44 17.54 15.27
CA LYS A 127 10.70 16.97 15.77
C LYS A 127 10.76 15.44 15.59
N PRO A 128 10.63 14.93 14.37
CA PRO A 128 10.60 13.49 14.14
C PRO A 128 11.93 12.85 14.54
N ILE A 129 11.83 11.66 15.13
CA ILE A 129 12.96 10.77 15.35
C ILE A 129 13.01 9.81 14.16
N GLU A 130 14.14 9.77 13.47
CA GLU A 130 14.35 8.83 12.37
C GLU A 130 14.99 7.55 12.91
N ILE A 131 14.33 6.42 12.63
CA ILE A 131 14.83 5.08 12.94
C ILE A 131 15.02 4.36 11.61
N THR A 132 16.27 4.02 11.27
CA THR A 132 16.59 3.34 10.01
C THR A 132 17.09 1.93 10.31
N VAL A 133 16.53 0.94 9.62
CA VAL A 133 16.99 -0.46 9.65
C VAL A 133 17.75 -0.73 8.36
N GLY A 134 19.04 -1.09 8.46
CA GLY A 134 19.91 -1.25 7.30
C GLY A 134 20.47 0.09 6.80
N THR A 135 20.92 0.11 5.54
CA THR A 135 21.44 1.31 4.89
C THR A 135 20.34 1.97 4.06
N ARG A 136 20.22 3.29 4.20
CA ARG A 136 19.18 4.08 3.52
C ARG A 136 19.23 3.88 2.00
N ASN A 137 18.10 3.50 1.41
CA ASN A 137 17.93 3.28 -0.05
C ASN A 137 18.84 2.20 -0.66
N GLN A 138 19.35 1.25 0.10
CA GLN A 138 20.08 0.10 -0.43
C GLN A 138 19.17 -1.13 -0.52
N ALA A 139 19.33 -1.87 -1.64
CA ALA A 139 18.76 -3.21 -1.74
C ALA A 139 19.39 -4.14 -0.70
N THR A 140 18.63 -5.09 -0.21
CA THR A 140 19.13 -6.08 0.77
C THR A 140 20.24 -6.93 0.14
N ASN A 141 21.40 -7.00 0.78
CA ASN A 141 22.54 -7.82 0.31
C ASN A 141 22.23 -9.33 0.28
N THR A 142 21.08 -9.75 0.83
CA THR A 142 20.62 -11.15 0.86
C THR A 142 19.85 -11.54 -0.40
N VAL A 143 19.52 -10.59 -1.30
CA VAL A 143 18.83 -10.85 -2.57
C VAL A 143 19.83 -10.77 -3.72
N GLN A 144 20.00 -11.87 -4.44
CA GLN A 144 20.80 -11.91 -5.66
C GLN A 144 19.96 -11.35 -6.81
N HIS A 145 20.48 -10.32 -7.49
CA HIS A 145 19.83 -9.69 -8.62
C HIS A 145 20.52 -10.14 -9.92
N GLU A 146 19.74 -10.67 -10.84
CA GLU A 146 20.20 -11.04 -12.18
C GLU A 146 19.33 -10.36 -13.24
N TYR A 147 19.92 -9.97 -14.36
CA TYR A 147 19.17 -9.40 -15.47
C TYR A 147 19.63 -9.99 -16.80
N TYR A 148 18.67 -10.15 -17.72
CA TYR A 148 18.91 -10.71 -19.05
C TYR A 148 18.40 -9.73 -20.12
N ILE A 149 19.29 -9.31 -21.02
CA ILE A 149 18.94 -8.42 -22.12
C ILE A 149 18.42 -9.29 -23.28
N VAL A 150 17.12 -9.18 -23.54
CA VAL A 150 16.45 -9.96 -24.60
C VAL A 150 15.53 -9.07 -25.44
N SER A 151 15.38 -9.38 -26.72
CA SER A 151 14.38 -8.71 -27.56
C SER A 151 12.96 -9.07 -27.12
N GLY A 152 12.00 -8.15 -27.34
CA GLY A 152 10.62 -8.33 -26.88
C GLY A 152 9.97 -9.65 -27.32
N ARG A 153 10.25 -10.09 -28.56
CA ARG A 153 9.76 -11.36 -29.13
C ARG A 153 10.30 -12.62 -28.45
N HIS A 154 11.44 -12.53 -27.74
CA HIS A 154 12.10 -13.68 -27.12
C HIS A 154 11.92 -13.70 -25.58
N ARG A 155 11.13 -12.78 -25.00
CA ARG A 155 10.92 -12.72 -23.54
C ARG A 155 10.37 -13.99 -22.94
N TYR A 156 9.35 -14.56 -23.59
CA TYR A 156 8.77 -15.82 -23.14
C TYR A 156 9.78 -16.97 -23.19
N GLN A 157 10.54 -17.08 -24.28
CA GLN A 157 11.57 -18.13 -24.43
C GLN A 157 12.68 -18.01 -23.39
N ALA A 158 13.06 -16.76 -23.02
CA ALA A 158 14.01 -16.54 -21.95
C ALA A 158 13.45 -16.98 -20.59
N LEU A 159 12.19 -16.63 -20.29
CA LEU A 159 11.50 -17.08 -19.08
C LEU A 159 11.43 -18.60 -19.01
N LYS A 160 11.04 -19.26 -20.10
CA LYS A 160 10.98 -20.71 -20.18
C LYS A 160 12.34 -21.36 -19.92
N ARG A 161 13.41 -20.85 -20.53
CA ARG A 161 14.78 -21.35 -20.29
C ARG A 161 15.23 -21.23 -18.85
N LEU A 162 14.83 -20.13 -18.16
CA LEU A 162 15.11 -19.96 -16.74
C LEU A 162 14.36 -21.00 -15.90
N ALA A 163 13.09 -21.27 -16.22
CA ALA A 163 12.30 -22.30 -15.57
C ALA A 163 12.87 -23.71 -15.83
N ASP A 164 13.24 -24.03 -17.08
CA ASP A 164 13.85 -25.30 -17.44
C ASP A 164 15.20 -25.56 -16.72
N ALA A 165 15.99 -24.48 -16.53
CA ALA A 165 17.26 -24.55 -15.81
C ALA A 165 17.10 -24.71 -14.29
N ASN A 166 15.90 -24.46 -13.74
CA ASN A 166 15.60 -24.53 -12.33
C ASN A 166 14.28 -25.31 -12.11
N PRO A 167 14.30 -26.64 -12.22
CA PRO A 167 13.07 -27.46 -12.20
C PRO A 167 12.25 -27.35 -10.91
N ASP A 168 12.88 -27.01 -9.78
CA ASP A 168 12.25 -26.83 -8.49
C ASP A 168 11.84 -25.36 -8.22
N ILE A 169 11.81 -24.52 -9.26
CA ILE A 169 11.55 -23.10 -9.10
C ILE A 169 10.14 -22.86 -8.57
N PHE A 170 10.05 -22.07 -7.48
CA PHE A 170 8.82 -21.48 -7.01
C PHE A 170 8.95 -19.94 -7.11
N SER A 171 8.24 -19.34 -8.04
CA SER A 171 8.47 -17.95 -8.40
C SER A 171 7.18 -17.19 -8.70
N VAL A 172 7.25 -15.87 -8.56
CA VAL A 172 6.22 -14.94 -9.02
C VAL A 172 6.75 -14.17 -10.22
N VAL A 173 6.04 -14.25 -11.33
CA VAL A 173 6.39 -13.58 -12.60
C VAL A 173 5.55 -12.31 -12.73
N PHE A 174 6.18 -11.14 -12.64
CA PHE A 174 5.51 -9.87 -12.86
C PHE A 174 5.46 -9.51 -14.33
N CYS A 175 4.26 -9.27 -14.85
CA CYS A 175 4.02 -8.79 -16.20
C CYS A 175 3.55 -7.35 -16.20
N ARG A 176 3.71 -6.65 -17.32
CA ARG A 176 3.36 -5.23 -17.43
C ARG A 176 1.85 -4.98 -17.41
N THR A 177 1.06 -5.90 -17.92
CA THR A 177 -0.40 -5.79 -17.99
C THR A 177 -1.08 -7.10 -17.58
N LYS A 178 -2.35 -7.02 -17.12
CA LYS A 178 -3.19 -8.20 -16.82
C LYS A 178 -3.29 -9.15 -18.03
N ARG A 179 -3.38 -8.58 -19.24
CA ARG A 179 -3.43 -9.35 -20.49
C ARG A 179 -2.13 -10.13 -20.73
N ASP A 180 -0.98 -9.50 -20.49
CA ASP A 180 0.32 -10.18 -20.60
C ASP A 180 0.45 -11.29 -19.55
N THR A 181 -0.03 -11.04 -18.32
CA THR A 181 -0.04 -12.06 -17.24
C THR A 181 -0.81 -13.30 -17.67
N GLN A 182 -2.03 -13.11 -18.16
CA GLN A 182 -2.87 -14.22 -18.63
C GLN A 182 -2.21 -14.98 -19.77
N ALA A 183 -1.70 -14.27 -20.78
CA ALA A 183 -1.06 -14.87 -21.95
C ALA A 183 0.23 -15.64 -21.59
N VAL A 184 1.00 -15.16 -20.62
CA VAL A 184 2.21 -15.87 -20.14
C VAL A 184 1.83 -17.11 -19.35
N ALA A 185 0.82 -17.04 -18.48
CA ALA A 185 0.34 -18.18 -17.72
C ALA A 185 -0.19 -19.30 -18.64
N GLU A 186 -1.02 -18.95 -19.64
CA GLU A 186 -1.55 -19.91 -20.63
C GLU A 186 -0.43 -20.63 -21.36
N LYS A 187 0.57 -19.90 -21.86
CA LYS A 187 1.73 -20.52 -22.55
C LYS A 187 2.56 -21.43 -21.64
N LEU A 188 2.74 -21.05 -20.36
CA LEU A 188 3.43 -21.90 -19.41
C LEU A 188 2.66 -23.19 -19.15
N ILE A 189 1.32 -23.12 -19.05
CA ILE A 189 0.45 -24.31 -18.90
C ILE A 189 0.53 -25.20 -20.14
N GLU A 190 0.46 -24.61 -21.34
CA GLU A 190 0.61 -25.35 -22.63
C GLU A 190 1.97 -26.05 -22.72
N ASP A 191 3.02 -25.46 -22.22
CA ASP A 191 4.37 -26.00 -22.14
C ASP A 191 4.57 -26.99 -20.97
N GLY A 192 3.53 -27.31 -20.18
CA GLY A 192 3.53 -28.32 -19.13
C GLY A 192 3.96 -27.83 -17.76
N TYR A 193 4.06 -26.51 -17.53
CA TYR A 193 4.35 -25.96 -16.20
C TYR A 193 3.09 -25.81 -15.34
N ASN A 194 3.25 -25.95 -14.02
CA ASN A 194 2.20 -25.62 -13.06
C ASN A 194 2.20 -24.10 -12.83
N ALA A 195 1.38 -23.38 -13.59
CA ALA A 195 1.30 -21.93 -13.56
C ALA A 195 -0.14 -21.44 -13.43
N ALA A 196 -0.33 -20.25 -12.84
CA ALA A 196 -1.62 -19.59 -12.73
C ALA A 196 -1.45 -18.07 -12.88
N ALA A 197 -2.45 -17.39 -13.46
CA ALA A 197 -2.55 -15.93 -13.43
C ALA A 197 -3.23 -15.49 -12.13
N LEU A 198 -2.70 -14.46 -11.49
CA LEU A 198 -3.22 -13.84 -10.27
C LEU A 198 -3.83 -12.47 -10.57
#